data_bbad64e921c911d26da0e2e32ce3bcb3
#
_entry.id   bbad64e921c911d26da0e2e32ce3bcb3
#
_cell.length_a   1.000
_cell.length_b   1.000
_cell.length_c   1.000
_cell.angle_alpha   90.00
_cell.angle_beta   90.00
_cell.angle_gamma   90.00
#
_symmetry.space_group_name_H-M   'P 1'
#
loop_
_entity.id
_entity.type
_entity.pdbx_description
1 polymer ?
#
loop_
_entity_poly.entity_id
_entity_poly.type
_entity_poly.pdbx_seq_one_letter_code
_entity_poly.pdbx_strand_id
1 'polypeptide(L)'
;MRKIFAFLVATVDGYYEGPNQEFDWPVVDDEFNEFAIEQLDEVDTLLFGRVTYQGMAAYWPNAAAEQDDPKVASRMNAVSKIVVSRTLDKAEWANTRLISDDVTVELTRLKEQPGKDIAIFGSSDLTVSLLRTGLVDELRIMVNPIVLGDGKSLFRTADERISLKLLETRPFSSGNVLLYYQPVAR
;
A
#
# COMPACT_ATOMS: atom_id res chain seq x y z
N MET A 1 3.09 -14.68 14.30
CA MET A 1 3.95 -13.71 13.58
C MET A 1 3.02 -12.84 12.75
N ARG A 2 3.19 -11.54 12.81
CA ARG A 2 2.40 -10.55 12.02
C ARG A 2 2.71 -10.73 10.53
N LYS A 3 1.71 -10.60 9.67
CA LYS A 3 1.94 -10.57 8.22
C LYS A 3 2.26 -9.14 7.76
N ILE A 4 3.01 -9.04 6.68
CA ILE A 4 3.11 -7.82 5.89
C ILE A 4 2.38 -8.07 4.58
N PHE A 5 1.33 -7.33 4.31
CA PHE A 5 0.69 -7.34 3.00
C PHE A 5 0.87 -6.00 2.29
N ALA A 6 0.91 -6.01 0.97
CA ALA A 6 0.92 -4.80 0.17
C ALA A 6 -0.41 -4.67 -0.57
N PHE A 7 -1.07 -3.52 -0.40
CA PHE A 7 -2.23 -3.11 -1.18
C PHE A 7 -1.81 -2.10 -2.24
N LEU A 8 -1.98 -2.48 -3.49
CA LEU A 8 -1.57 -1.72 -4.67
C LEU A 8 -2.77 -1.53 -5.58
N VAL A 9 -2.89 -0.32 -6.14
CA VAL A 9 -3.92 0.02 -7.12
C VAL A 9 -3.28 0.10 -8.50
N ALA A 10 -3.87 -0.53 -9.49
CA ALA A 10 -3.35 -0.59 -10.85
C ALA A 10 -4.45 -0.48 -11.90
N THR A 11 -4.07 -0.09 -13.10
CA THR A 11 -4.90 -0.18 -14.31
C THR A 11 -4.84 -1.58 -14.91
N VAL A 12 -5.74 -1.89 -15.86
CA VAL A 12 -5.74 -3.19 -16.59
C VAL A 12 -4.40 -3.42 -17.30
N ASP A 13 -3.76 -2.37 -17.81
CA ASP A 13 -2.46 -2.42 -18.49
C ASP A 13 -1.26 -2.26 -17.54
N GLY A 14 -1.49 -2.32 -16.21
CA GLY A 14 -0.45 -2.49 -15.20
C GLY A 14 0.26 -1.23 -14.74
N TYR A 15 -0.31 -0.06 -14.96
CA TYR A 15 0.22 1.20 -14.43
C TYR A 15 -0.40 1.54 -13.08
N TYR A 16 0.37 2.20 -12.21
CA TYR A 16 -0.12 2.71 -10.92
C TYR A 16 -0.27 4.23 -10.87
N GLU A 17 0.33 4.94 -11.83
CA GLU A 17 0.13 6.37 -12.06
C GLU A 17 0.38 6.71 -13.53
N GLY A 18 -0.19 7.80 -14.02
CA GLY A 18 0.06 8.31 -15.35
C GLY A 18 1.45 8.91 -15.54
N PRO A 19 1.83 9.29 -16.77
CA PRO A 19 3.18 9.80 -17.09
C PRO A 19 3.55 11.09 -16.35
N ASN A 20 2.56 11.91 -15.98
CA ASN A 20 2.75 13.14 -15.20
C ASN A 20 2.32 12.97 -13.73
N GLN A 21 2.33 11.75 -13.21
CA GLN A 21 1.92 11.38 -11.85
C GLN A 21 0.40 11.53 -11.59
N GLU A 22 -0.40 11.45 -12.64
CA GLU A 22 -1.87 11.47 -12.53
C GLU A 22 -2.34 10.22 -11.76
N PHE A 23 -3.22 10.44 -10.78
CA PHE A 23 -3.84 9.42 -9.95
C PHE A 23 -5.30 9.78 -9.68
N ASP A 24 -6.02 10.20 -10.73
CA ASP A 24 -7.42 10.63 -10.72
C ASP A 24 -8.39 9.59 -11.30
N TRP A 25 -7.86 8.45 -11.71
CA TRP A 25 -8.60 7.37 -12.38
C TRP A 25 -9.09 6.24 -11.47
N PRO A 26 -8.57 5.99 -10.23
CA PRO A 26 -9.10 4.94 -9.38
C PRO A 26 -10.57 5.16 -9.05
N VAL A 27 -11.36 4.11 -9.19
CA VAL A 27 -12.77 4.14 -8.79
C VAL A 27 -12.86 3.96 -7.29
N VAL A 28 -13.30 5.03 -6.61
CA VAL A 28 -13.53 5.05 -5.15
C VAL A 28 -15.02 5.30 -4.93
N ASP A 29 -15.73 4.26 -4.53
CA ASP A 29 -17.16 4.27 -4.20
C ASP A 29 -17.40 3.73 -2.78
N ASP A 30 -18.66 3.63 -2.38
CA ASP A 30 -19.03 3.15 -1.05
C ASP A 30 -18.50 1.73 -0.78
N GLU A 31 -18.54 0.83 -1.79
CA GLU A 31 -18.04 -0.55 -1.66
C GLU A 31 -16.50 -0.57 -1.48
N PHE A 32 -15.78 0.31 -2.20
CA PHE A 32 -14.35 0.49 -2.00
C PHE A 32 -14.05 1.04 -0.60
N ASN A 33 -14.83 2.01 -0.12
CA ASN A 33 -14.63 2.60 1.20
C ASN A 33 -14.91 1.61 2.34
N GLU A 34 -15.92 0.75 2.20
CA GLU A 34 -16.17 -0.36 3.12
C GLU A 34 -14.96 -1.31 3.16
N PHE A 35 -14.45 -1.71 2.00
CA PHE A 35 -13.25 -2.53 1.91
C PHE A 35 -12.00 -1.84 2.51
N ALA A 36 -11.82 -0.54 2.28
CA ALA A 36 -10.71 0.23 2.87
C ALA A 36 -10.78 0.22 4.41
N ILE A 37 -11.99 0.33 4.98
CA ILE A 37 -12.22 0.22 6.42
C ILE A 37 -11.88 -1.19 6.92
N GLU A 38 -12.35 -2.24 6.24
CA GLU A 38 -12.02 -3.63 6.57
C GLU A 38 -10.51 -3.83 6.65
N GLN A 39 -9.76 -3.38 5.64
CA GLN A 39 -8.30 -3.49 5.63
C GLN A 39 -7.63 -2.71 6.78
N LEU A 40 -8.11 -1.49 7.07
CA LEU A 40 -7.56 -0.68 8.16
C LEU A 40 -7.85 -1.29 9.53
N ASP A 41 -8.96 -2.01 9.68
CA ASP A 41 -9.31 -2.71 10.92
C ASP A 41 -8.49 -4.01 11.11
N GLU A 42 -7.91 -4.59 10.05
CA GLU A 42 -6.99 -5.75 10.11
C GLU A 42 -5.60 -5.40 10.63
N VAL A 43 -5.19 -4.14 10.53
CA VAL A 43 -3.81 -3.71 10.80
C VAL A 43 -3.70 -2.79 12.01
N ASP A 44 -2.50 -2.69 12.55
CA ASP A 44 -2.12 -1.68 13.54
C ASP A 44 -0.93 -0.82 13.07
N THR A 45 -0.37 -1.12 11.91
CA THR A 45 0.78 -0.40 11.35
C THR A 45 0.64 -0.26 9.84
N LEU A 46 0.80 0.97 9.34
CA LEU A 46 0.94 1.25 7.91
C LEU A 46 2.41 1.50 7.58
N LEU A 47 2.85 0.99 6.44
CA LEU A 47 4.21 1.11 5.95
C LEU A 47 4.23 1.83 4.60
N PHE A 48 5.04 2.87 4.48
CA PHE A 48 5.13 3.72 3.29
C PHE A 48 6.56 3.90 2.83
N GLY A 49 6.76 4.01 1.52
CA GLY A 49 7.91 4.72 0.97
C GLY A 49 7.67 6.24 1.00
N ARG A 50 8.75 7.01 0.84
CA ARG A 50 8.73 8.47 0.98
C ARG A 50 7.65 9.17 0.14
N VAL A 51 7.57 8.87 -1.15
CA VAL A 51 6.66 9.58 -2.07
C VAL A 51 5.20 9.34 -1.69
N THR A 52 4.82 8.09 -1.45
CA THR A 52 3.47 7.75 -0.99
C THR A 52 3.18 8.36 0.37
N TYR A 53 4.14 8.31 1.30
CA TYR A 53 3.99 8.96 2.61
C TYR A 53 3.69 10.45 2.48
N GLN A 54 4.44 11.17 1.66
CA GLN A 54 4.24 12.61 1.46
C GLN A 54 2.85 12.93 0.89
N GLY A 55 2.37 12.15 -0.09
CA GLY A 55 1.02 12.29 -0.62
C GLY A 55 -0.07 12.02 0.41
N MET A 56 0.07 10.93 1.17
CA MET A 56 -0.89 10.55 2.22
C MET A 56 -0.90 11.57 3.37
N ALA A 57 0.28 12.04 3.81
CA ALA A 57 0.43 13.04 4.86
C ALA A 57 -0.09 14.43 4.44
N ALA A 58 -0.11 14.72 3.15
CA ALA A 58 -0.68 15.96 2.63
C ALA A 58 -2.22 15.92 2.55
N TYR A 59 -2.84 14.75 2.53
CA TYR A 59 -4.28 14.59 2.36
C TYR A 59 -5.01 14.24 3.66
N TRP A 60 -4.64 13.13 4.32
CA TRP A 60 -5.42 12.55 5.41
C TRP A 60 -5.56 13.41 6.67
N PRO A 61 -4.60 14.26 7.07
CA PRO A 61 -4.77 15.17 8.22
C PRO A 61 -5.65 16.39 7.94
N ASN A 62 -6.07 16.61 6.67
CA ASN A 62 -6.82 17.79 6.29
C ASN A 62 -8.33 17.62 6.44
N ALA A 63 -9.03 18.75 6.61
CA ALA A 63 -10.47 18.80 6.71
C ALA A 63 -11.20 18.22 5.47
N ALA A 64 -10.59 18.27 4.28
CA ALA A 64 -11.14 17.67 3.07
C ALA A 64 -11.32 16.16 3.23
N ALA A 65 -10.30 15.45 3.71
CA ALA A 65 -10.38 14.00 3.94
C ALA A 65 -11.44 13.63 4.99
N GLU A 66 -11.60 14.47 6.03
CA GLU A 66 -12.65 14.29 7.05
C GLU A 66 -14.06 14.52 6.48
N GLN A 67 -14.21 15.37 5.46
CA GLN A 67 -15.48 15.60 4.77
C GLN A 67 -15.79 14.50 3.76
N ASP A 68 -14.77 14.03 3.01
CA ASP A 68 -14.94 13.02 1.97
C ASP A 68 -15.25 11.64 2.56
N ASP A 69 -14.45 11.18 3.53
CA ASP A 69 -14.69 9.94 4.27
C ASP A 69 -14.17 10.02 5.71
N PRO A 70 -15.02 10.46 6.66
CA PRO A 70 -14.63 10.62 8.07
C PRO A 70 -14.18 9.32 8.73
N LYS A 71 -14.71 8.17 8.31
CA LYS A 71 -14.38 6.87 8.91
C LYS A 71 -12.98 6.41 8.48
N VAL A 72 -12.63 6.54 7.21
CA VAL A 72 -11.30 6.22 6.70
C VAL A 72 -10.28 7.22 7.24
N ALA A 73 -10.58 8.53 7.20
CA ALA A 73 -9.70 9.58 7.71
C ALA A 73 -9.33 9.37 9.18
N SER A 74 -10.32 9.05 10.02
CA SER A 74 -10.10 8.77 11.44
C SER A 74 -9.12 7.61 11.65
N ARG A 75 -9.28 6.49 10.90
CA ARG A 75 -8.41 5.32 11.01
C ARG A 75 -6.99 5.62 10.50
N MET A 76 -6.88 6.27 9.34
CA MET A 76 -5.59 6.65 8.75
C MET A 76 -4.77 7.56 9.67
N ASN A 77 -5.43 8.47 10.38
CA ASN A 77 -4.75 9.35 11.32
C ASN A 77 -4.39 8.65 12.65
N ALA A 78 -5.22 7.72 13.12
CA ALA A 78 -5.03 7.03 14.40
C ALA A 78 -3.97 5.91 14.34
N VAL A 79 -3.90 5.15 13.24
CA VAL A 79 -3.01 3.99 13.09
C VAL A 79 -1.54 4.41 13.19
N SER A 80 -0.67 3.52 13.70
CA SER A 80 0.78 3.73 13.67
C SER A 80 1.31 3.67 12.26
N LYS A 81 2.28 4.51 11.95
CA LYS A 81 2.87 4.61 10.62
C LYS A 81 4.40 4.46 10.67
N ILE A 82 4.93 3.83 9.64
CA ILE A 82 6.37 3.76 9.39
C ILE A 82 6.61 4.30 7.98
N VAL A 83 7.53 5.23 7.83
CA VAL A 83 8.03 5.67 6.53
C VAL A 83 9.47 5.22 6.36
N VAL A 84 9.75 4.57 5.23
CA VAL A 84 11.10 4.15 4.85
C VAL A 84 11.69 5.19 3.90
N SER A 85 12.75 5.85 4.32
CA SER A 85 13.43 6.87 3.51
C SER A 85 14.83 7.19 4.03
N ARG A 86 15.79 7.33 3.11
CA ARG A 86 17.14 7.86 3.39
C ARG A 86 17.26 9.37 3.18
N THR A 87 16.22 10.00 2.63
CA THR A 87 16.27 11.41 2.19
C THR A 87 15.20 12.27 2.84
N LEU A 88 14.32 11.69 3.66
CA LEU A 88 13.37 12.43 4.47
C LEU A 88 14.02 12.76 5.80
N ASP A 89 14.07 14.06 6.14
CA ASP A 89 14.67 14.49 7.40
C ASP A 89 13.77 14.24 8.60
N LYS A 90 12.45 14.37 8.41
CA LYS A 90 11.45 14.26 9.48
C LYS A 90 10.11 13.77 8.95
N ALA A 91 9.45 12.92 9.72
CA ALA A 91 8.06 12.51 9.49
C ALA A 91 7.13 13.31 10.41
N GLU A 92 6.28 14.17 9.84
CA GLU A 92 5.45 15.11 10.61
C GLU A 92 4.02 14.65 10.83
N TRP A 93 3.53 13.70 10.02
CA TRP A 93 2.21 13.11 10.24
C TRP A 93 2.19 12.33 11.56
N ALA A 94 1.20 12.61 12.40
CA ALA A 94 1.08 12.02 13.73
C ALA A 94 1.24 10.49 13.72
N ASN A 95 1.80 9.91 14.78
CA ASN A 95 2.03 8.48 14.94
C ASN A 95 2.96 7.87 13.87
N THR A 96 3.90 8.65 13.32
CA THR A 96 4.83 8.17 12.29
C THR A 96 6.25 8.04 12.83
N ARG A 97 6.89 6.90 12.53
CA ARG A 97 8.32 6.63 12.74
C ARG A 97 9.04 6.58 11.40
N LEU A 98 10.19 7.25 11.28
CA LEU A 98 11.08 7.16 10.14
C LEU A 98 12.10 6.03 10.34
N ILE A 99 12.30 5.21 9.31
CA ILE A 99 13.39 4.23 9.21
C ILE A 99 14.25 4.60 8.00
N SER A 100 15.54 4.90 8.23
CA SER A 100 16.50 5.26 7.18
C SER A 100 17.43 4.10 6.80
N ASP A 101 17.74 3.23 7.76
CA ASP A 101 18.73 2.17 7.64
C ASP A 101 18.18 0.85 8.18
N ASP A 102 18.86 -0.26 7.84
CA ASP A 102 18.56 -1.61 8.34
C ASP A 102 17.08 -2.04 8.24
N VAL A 103 16.37 -1.54 7.19
CA VAL A 103 14.93 -1.71 7.01
C VAL A 103 14.50 -3.17 7.16
N THR A 104 15.25 -4.11 6.56
CA THR A 104 14.95 -5.55 6.64
C THR A 104 15.01 -6.06 8.08
N VAL A 105 16.02 -5.66 8.85
CA VAL A 105 16.18 -6.06 10.25
C VAL A 105 15.06 -5.49 11.12
N GLU A 106 14.77 -4.21 10.95
CA GLU A 106 13.71 -3.53 11.70
C GLU A 106 12.32 -4.13 11.42
N LEU A 107 12.00 -4.42 10.16
CA LEU A 107 10.72 -5.02 9.81
C LEU A 107 10.62 -6.49 10.22
N THR A 108 11.72 -7.25 10.18
CA THR A 108 11.76 -8.62 10.72
C THR A 108 11.44 -8.62 12.22
N ARG A 109 12.10 -7.76 12.99
CA ARG A 109 11.81 -7.60 14.42
C ARG A 109 10.36 -7.19 14.70
N LEU A 110 9.82 -6.31 13.87
CA LEU A 110 8.42 -5.86 13.99
C LEU A 110 7.43 -7.01 13.72
N LYS A 111 7.70 -7.88 12.76
CA LYS A 111 6.88 -9.07 12.49
C LYS A 111 6.85 -10.04 13.68
N GLU A 112 7.92 -10.13 14.46
CA GLU A 112 8.03 -11.01 15.63
C GLU A 112 7.28 -10.46 16.87
N GLN A 113 6.99 -9.17 16.91
CA GLN A 113 6.26 -8.55 18.02
C GLN A 113 4.78 -8.94 18.01
N PRO A 114 4.10 -8.96 19.17
CA PRO A 114 2.65 -9.09 19.21
C PRO A 114 1.97 -7.87 18.57
N GLY A 115 0.88 -8.09 17.86
CA GLY A 115 0.11 -7.05 17.18
C GLY A 115 -0.71 -7.61 16.03
N LYS A 116 -1.43 -6.71 15.37
CA LYS A 116 -2.14 -6.99 14.13
C LYS A 116 -1.16 -6.99 12.94
N ASP A 117 -1.67 -7.22 11.75
CA ASP A 117 -0.87 -7.21 10.53
C ASP A 117 -0.35 -5.81 10.17
N ILE A 118 0.58 -5.75 9.23
CA ILE A 118 1.23 -4.54 8.72
C ILE A 118 0.83 -4.40 7.26
N ALA A 119 0.33 -3.23 6.86
CA ALA A 119 -0.02 -2.98 5.47
C ALA A 119 0.94 -1.98 4.82
N ILE A 120 1.43 -2.31 3.63
CA ILE A 120 2.05 -1.36 2.71
C ILE A 120 0.92 -0.81 1.84
N PHE A 121 0.59 0.49 1.95
CA PHE A 121 -0.36 1.11 1.06
C PHE A 121 0.37 1.88 -0.04
N GLY A 122 0.11 1.48 -1.29
CA GLY A 122 0.84 1.99 -2.43
C GLY A 122 2.33 1.61 -2.37
N SER A 123 3.26 2.57 -2.64
CA SER A 123 4.71 2.36 -2.50
C SER A 123 5.24 1.16 -3.28
N SER A 124 4.98 1.12 -4.59
CA SER A 124 5.35 0.03 -5.49
C SER A 124 6.85 -0.35 -5.36
N ASP A 125 7.76 0.63 -5.42
CA ASP A 125 9.20 0.38 -5.32
C ASP A 125 9.61 -0.23 -3.97
N LEU A 126 8.99 0.22 -2.86
CA LEU A 126 9.19 -0.37 -1.53
C LEU A 126 8.68 -1.82 -1.49
N THR A 127 7.50 -2.07 -2.05
CA THR A 127 6.92 -3.41 -2.14
C THR A 127 7.85 -4.37 -2.88
N VAL A 128 8.38 -3.96 -4.04
CA VAL A 128 9.34 -4.79 -4.80
C VAL A 128 10.61 -5.06 -4.00
N SER A 129 11.15 -4.05 -3.31
CA SER A 129 12.32 -4.22 -2.44
C SER A 129 12.08 -5.24 -1.33
N LEU A 130 10.91 -5.20 -0.69
CA LEU A 130 10.56 -6.10 0.40
C LEU A 130 10.15 -7.51 -0.08
N LEU A 131 9.61 -7.65 -1.29
CA LEU A 131 9.39 -8.95 -1.94
C LEU A 131 10.70 -9.71 -2.14
N ARG A 132 11.78 -9.02 -2.54
CA ARG A 132 13.12 -9.61 -2.73
C ARG A 132 13.70 -10.17 -1.42
N THR A 133 13.37 -9.58 -0.30
CA THR A 133 13.83 -10.02 1.03
C THR A 133 12.90 -11.06 1.67
N GLY A 134 11.81 -11.44 1.00
CA GLY A 134 10.83 -12.39 1.52
C GLY A 134 9.99 -11.86 2.69
N LEU A 135 9.95 -10.53 2.89
CA LEU A 135 9.20 -9.92 3.99
C LEU A 135 7.72 -9.74 3.69
N VAL A 136 7.33 -9.63 2.41
CA VAL A 136 5.93 -9.50 2.01
C VAL A 136 5.29 -10.88 1.94
N ASP A 137 4.26 -11.09 2.73
CA ASP A 137 3.53 -12.35 2.83
C ASP A 137 2.36 -12.43 1.83
N GLU A 138 1.77 -11.27 1.47
CA GLU A 138 0.61 -11.21 0.60
C GLU A 138 0.62 -9.93 -0.26
N LEU A 139 0.20 -10.06 -1.51
CA LEU A 139 -0.07 -8.93 -2.41
C LEU A 139 -1.57 -8.85 -2.65
N ARG A 140 -2.13 -7.66 -2.44
CA ARG A 140 -3.50 -7.28 -2.78
C ARG A 140 -3.44 -6.25 -3.90
N ILE A 141 -3.84 -6.65 -5.11
CA ILE A 141 -3.78 -5.77 -6.29
C ILE A 141 -5.21 -5.45 -6.73
N MET A 142 -5.60 -4.19 -6.56
CA MET A 142 -6.88 -3.67 -7.06
C MET A 142 -6.70 -3.23 -8.51
N VAL A 143 -7.22 -4.03 -9.44
CA VAL A 143 -7.23 -3.70 -10.87
C VAL A 143 -8.46 -2.88 -11.17
N ASN A 144 -8.27 -1.64 -11.64
CA ASN A 144 -9.34 -0.74 -12.05
C ASN A 144 -9.67 -0.91 -13.53
N PRO A 145 -10.93 -0.77 -13.93
CA PRO A 145 -11.40 -1.01 -15.30
C PRO A 145 -11.03 0.12 -16.27
N ILE A 146 -9.74 0.43 -16.37
CA ILE A 146 -9.19 1.48 -17.23
C ILE A 146 -7.87 1.04 -17.86
N VAL A 147 -7.59 1.54 -19.05
CA VAL A 147 -6.32 1.44 -19.78
C VAL A 147 -5.76 2.84 -19.91
N LEU A 148 -4.56 3.10 -19.42
CA LEU A 148 -3.89 4.40 -19.54
C LEU A 148 -3.05 4.51 -20.80
N GLY A 149 -2.47 3.41 -21.28
CA GLY A 149 -1.58 3.38 -22.45
C GLY A 149 -0.15 3.84 -22.18
N ASP A 150 0.08 4.67 -21.18
CA ASP A 150 1.40 5.14 -20.73
C ASP A 150 1.36 5.47 -19.23
N GLY A 151 2.51 5.44 -18.58
CA GLY A 151 2.62 5.74 -17.15
C GLY A 151 3.74 4.99 -16.45
N LYS A 152 3.67 4.92 -15.12
CA LYS A 152 4.59 4.13 -14.31
C LYS A 152 4.04 2.74 -14.04
N SER A 153 4.74 1.73 -14.57
CA SER A 153 4.40 0.32 -14.38
C SER A 153 4.51 -0.09 -12.90
N LEU A 154 3.56 -0.90 -12.45
CA LEU A 154 3.41 -1.30 -11.05
C LEU A 154 4.67 -1.98 -10.48
N PHE A 155 5.35 -2.82 -11.26
CA PHE A 155 6.55 -3.54 -10.83
C PHE A 155 7.80 -3.13 -11.62
N ARG A 156 7.92 -1.85 -11.99
CA ARG A 156 9.01 -1.33 -12.84
C ARG A 156 10.41 -1.59 -12.30
N THR A 157 10.57 -1.73 -10.99
CA THR A 157 11.86 -1.98 -10.34
C THR A 157 12.15 -3.46 -10.11
N ALA A 158 11.24 -4.35 -10.50
CA ALA A 158 11.50 -5.78 -10.45
C ALA A 158 12.48 -6.18 -11.56
N ASP A 159 13.66 -6.61 -11.15
CA ASP A 159 14.76 -7.04 -12.05
C ASP A 159 14.80 -8.55 -12.23
N GLU A 160 13.96 -9.28 -11.54
CA GLU A 160 13.87 -10.73 -11.60
C GLU A 160 12.40 -11.21 -11.51
N ARG A 161 12.18 -12.46 -11.90
CA ARG A 161 10.85 -13.06 -11.83
C ARG A 161 10.46 -13.34 -10.38
N ILE A 162 9.26 -12.93 -10.01
CA ILE A 162 8.63 -13.24 -8.74
C ILE A 162 7.40 -14.09 -9.04
N SER A 163 7.41 -15.35 -8.64
CA SER A 163 6.27 -16.24 -8.82
C SER A 163 5.22 -15.97 -7.75
N LEU A 164 3.96 -15.92 -8.17
CA LEU A 164 2.82 -15.63 -7.30
C LEU A 164 1.81 -16.78 -7.38
N LYS A 165 1.25 -17.16 -6.24
CA LYS A 165 0.12 -18.09 -6.15
C LYS A 165 -1.13 -17.27 -5.88
N LEU A 166 -2.15 -17.40 -6.74
CA LEU A 166 -3.45 -16.79 -6.51
C LEU A 166 -4.11 -17.44 -5.29
N LEU A 167 -4.58 -16.64 -4.37
CA LEU A 167 -5.34 -17.05 -3.19
C LEU A 167 -6.83 -16.83 -3.39
N GLU A 168 -7.21 -15.61 -3.81
CA GLU A 168 -8.59 -15.17 -3.91
C GLU A 168 -8.75 -14.09 -4.97
N THR A 169 -9.98 -13.92 -5.45
CA THR A 169 -10.41 -12.77 -6.27
C THR A 169 -11.71 -12.22 -5.72
N ARG A 170 -11.80 -10.89 -5.62
CA ARG A 170 -13.03 -10.19 -5.22
C ARG A 170 -13.40 -9.17 -6.29
N PRO A 171 -14.46 -9.40 -7.08
CA PRO A 171 -14.99 -8.39 -7.98
C PRO A 171 -15.84 -7.39 -7.19
N PHE A 172 -15.82 -6.13 -7.64
CA PHE A 172 -16.62 -5.02 -7.12
C PHE A 172 -17.67 -4.62 -8.15
N SER A 173 -18.79 -4.07 -7.70
CA SER A 173 -19.87 -3.59 -8.57
C SER A 173 -19.42 -2.47 -9.52
N SER A 174 -18.41 -1.70 -9.13
CA SER A 174 -17.74 -0.67 -9.94
C SER A 174 -16.95 -1.22 -11.14
N GLY A 175 -16.71 -2.53 -11.21
CA GLY A 175 -15.84 -3.17 -12.19
C GLY A 175 -14.38 -3.31 -11.70
N ASN A 176 -14.03 -2.81 -10.52
CA ASN A 176 -12.75 -3.12 -9.89
C ASN A 176 -12.67 -4.63 -9.60
N VAL A 177 -11.47 -5.19 -9.71
CA VAL A 177 -11.19 -6.57 -9.31
C VAL A 177 -10.00 -6.59 -8.38
N LEU A 178 -10.20 -7.07 -7.16
CA LEU A 178 -9.13 -7.28 -6.19
C LEU A 178 -8.58 -8.69 -6.31
N LEU A 179 -7.27 -8.78 -6.49
CA LEU A 179 -6.51 -10.02 -6.61
C LEU A 179 -5.63 -10.19 -5.37
N TYR A 180 -5.78 -11.33 -4.69
CA TYR A 180 -4.93 -11.70 -3.56
C TYR A 180 -3.91 -12.74 -4.01
N TYR A 181 -2.63 -12.44 -3.83
CA TYR A 181 -1.55 -13.34 -4.18
C TYR A 181 -0.60 -13.58 -3.02
N GLN A 182 -0.09 -14.78 -2.94
CA GLN A 182 1.03 -15.13 -2.08
C GLN A 182 2.31 -15.24 -2.91
N PRO A 183 3.40 -14.53 -2.54
CA PRO A 183 4.71 -14.78 -3.14
C PRO A 183 5.15 -16.23 -2.87
N VAL A 184 5.64 -16.89 -3.91
CA VAL A 184 6.19 -18.25 -3.79
C VAL A 184 7.65 -18.14 -3.40
N ALA A 185 8.01 -18.73 -2.26
CA ALA A 185 9.41 -18.82 -1.84
C ALA A 185 10.26 -19.52 -2.91
N ARG A 186 11.50 -19.06 -3.08
CA ARG A 186 12.48 -19.69 -3.97
C ARG A 186 13.07 -20.94 -3.35
#